data_03373bc6b3711395595641de0b958102
#
_entry.id   03373bc6b3711395595641de0b958102
#
_cell.length_a   1.000
_cell.length_b   1.000
_cell.length_c   1.000
_cell.angle_alpha   90.00
_cell.angle_beta   90.00
_cell.angle_gamma   90.00
#
_symmetry.space_group_name_H-M   'P 1'
#
loop_
_entity.id
_entity.type
_entity.pdbx_description
1 polymer ?
#
loop_
_entity_poly.entity_id
_entity_poly.type
_entity_poly.pdbx_seq_one_letter_code
_entity_poly.pdbx_strand_id
1 'polypeptide(L)'
;MICIYPADCTDFSSNGLGIVQPQSCTVTETLNGEWELTLVHPIDEYGKWTRLSEGNILRAPVPAAMTPRVQISVPGEDTRLDVYRVDTDTPEASVRGGTLRLRTGPGEGYSVLKQYANGTEVQVLSKTNAQWYEVVLPDGKRGYMSTTFLRYVRTEGSVSEAVNAVVDARQLRDQPFRIYRVVPELSKVTVYARHIFYDLLDNMVKSLRTSASAAGASVVQGLSSACLSGHGFTFYSDLTSTAQDVSLENVNPVEALLGEGGLAEKYGGELARDWFDVFLVKRVGSDTDVQIRQRKNLLGISYDVDLTDVVTRIMPTGEDKDGNILYLPEVYIDSPNIGNYPHPKWIHLAVSEAKEVTEGDEKKSKDQCYTEMRNAVQAEYDKGCDLPTVTLKVDFINCAETVEYQAYKPLQDIFLG
;
A
#
# COMPACT_ATOMS: atom_id res chain seq x y z
N MET A 1 -8.32 26.15 -3.48
CA MET A 1 -9.81 26.24 -3.53
C MET A 1 -10.35 24.95 -2.97
N ILE A 2 -11.32 24.98 -2.04
CA ILE A 2 -11.88 23.78 -1.43
C ILE A 2 -13.23 23.47 -2.09
N CYS A 3 -13.36 22.28 -2.66
CA CYS A 3 -14.58 21.81 -3.33
C CYS A 3 -15.18 20.66 -2.56
N ILE A 4 -16.51 20.54 -2.55
CA ILE A 4 -17.25 19.43 -1.95
C ILE A 4 -17.75 18.51 -3.06
N TYR A 5 -17.63 17.23 -2.87
CA TYR A 5 -18.13 16.19 -3.78
C TYR A 5 -19.05 15.22 -3.03
N PRO A 6 -19.98 14.56 -3.72
CA PRO A 6 -20.80 13.52 -3.11
C PRO A 6 -19.95 12.32 -2.68
N ALA A 7 -20.49 11.52 -1.76
CA ALA A 7 -19.79 10.38 -1.15
C ALA A 7 -19.31 9.33 -2.18
N ASP A 8 -20.04 9.15 -3.26
CA ASP A 8 -19.78 8.18 -4.34
C ASP A 8 -19.02 8.77 -5.53
N CYS A 9 -18.47 9.98 -5.38
CA CYS A 9 -17.77 10.66 -6.46
C CYS A 9 -16.49 9.93 -6.85
N THR A 10 -16.34 9.66 -8.13
CA THR A 10 -15.12 9.11 -8.75
C THR A 10 -14.49 10.05 -9.76
N ASP A 11 -15.20 11.11 -10.16
CA ASP A 11 -14.73 12.13 -11.09
C ASP A 11 -14.65 13.51 -10.42
N PHE A 12 -13.45 13.99 -10.20
CA PHE A 12 -13.14 15.25 -9.55
C PHE A 12 -12.78 16.37 -10.54
N SER A 13 -13.12 16.22 -11.81
CA SER A 13 -12.83 17.20 -12.87
C SER A 13 -13.64 18.48 -12.77
N SER A 14 -14.79 18.43 -12.12
CA SER A 14 -15.70 19.57 -11.87
C SER A 14 -15.54 20.14 -10.46
N ASN A 15 -16.32 21.16 -10.11
CA ASN A 15 -16.39 21.69 -8.74
C ASN A 15 -17.37 20.92 -7.83
N GLY A 16 -17.87 19.77 -8.28
CA GLY A 16 -18.76 18.88 -7.54
C GLY A 16 -20.05 19.59 -7.07
N LEU A 17 -20.38 19.41 -5.79
CA LEU A 17 -21.54 20.06 -5.16
C LEU A 17 -21.32 21.55 -4.95
N GLY A 18 -20.09 22.04 -5.02
CA GLY A 18 -19.75 23.46 -4.95
C GLY A 18 -18.47 23.75 -4.19
N ILE A 19 -18.16 25.04 -4.13
CA ILE A 19 -16.96 25.58 -3.51
C ILE A 19 -17.33 26.12 -2.13
N VAL A 20 -16.51 25.81 -1.13
CA VAL A 20 -16.62 26.36 0.22
C VAL A 20 -15.53 27.39 0.50
N GLN A 21 -15.88 28.36 1.33
CA GLN A 21 -14.98 29.40 1.82
C GLN A 21 -14.94 29.32 3.36
N PRO A 22 -14.10 28.45 3.93
CA PRO A 22 -14.05 28.29 5.37
C PRO A 22 -13.39 29.47 6.06
N GLN A 23 -13.68 29.64 7.35
CA GLN A 23 -12.96 30.57 8.23
C GLN A 23 -11.53 30.06 8.49
N SER A 24 -11.38 28.76 8.62
CA SER A 24 -10.08 28.09 8.76
C SER A 24 -10.13 26.69 8.16
N CYS A 25 -8.98 26.24 7.65
CA CYS A 25 -8.77 24.88 7.19
C CYS A 25 -7.34 24.51 7.53
N THR A 26 -7.18 23.46 8.34
CA THR A 26 -5.89 22.93 8.74
C THR A 26 -5.78 21.49 8.23
N VAL A 27 -4.68 21.19 7.56
CA VAL A 27 -4.32 19.84 7.14
C VAL A 27 -3.09 19.42 7.91
N THR A 28 -3.16 18.25 8.53
CA THR A 28 -2.04 17.65 9.28
C THR A 28 -1.73 16.29 8.67
N GLU A 29 -0.48 16.10 8.27
CA GLU A 29 0.05 14.83 7.78
C GLU A 29 1.18 14.35 8.66
N THR A 30 1.09 13.08 9.08
CA THR A 30 2.14 12.39 9.83
C THR A 30 2.72 11.29 8.97
N LEU A 31 4.04 11.22 8.88
CA LEU A 31 4.71 10.13 8.16
C LEU A 31 4.33 8.78 8.79
N ASN A 32 3.95 7.82 7.97
CA ASN A 32 3.44 6.51 8.40
C ASN A 32 2.25 6.61 9.38
N GLY A 33 1.53 7.71 9.37
CA GLY A 33 0.47 7.98 10.32
C GLY A 33 -0.72 8.69 9.68
N GLU A 34 -1.44 9.44 10.50
CA GLU A 34 -2.69 10.10 10.11
C GLU A 34 -2.46 11.21 9.09
N TRP A 35 -3.44 11.40 8.23
CA TRP A 35 -3.57 12.56 7.34
C TRP A 35 -4.98 13.08 7.43
N GLU A 36 -5.14 14.16 8.17
CA GLU A 36 -6.42 14.70 8.55
C GLU A 36 -6.59 16.15 8.12
N LEU A 37 -7.84 16.53 7.92
CA LEU A 37 -8.27 17.88 7.62
C LEU A 37 -9.31 18.29 8.64
N THR A 38 -9.10 19.46 9.27
CA THR A 38 -10.09 20.14 10.10
C THR A 38 -10.48 21.45 9.45
N LEU A 39 -11.78 21.64 9.20
CA LEU A 39 -12.34 22.81 8.53
C LEU A 39 -13.42 23.44 9.39
N VAL A 40 -13.37 24.76 9.55
CA VAL A 40 -14.42 25.55 10.21
C VAL A 40 -15.10 26.44 9.18
N HIS A 41 -16.42 26.29 9.01
CA HIS A 41 -17.22 27.07 8.05
C HIS A 41 -18.32 27.82 8.78
N PRO A 42 -18.60 29.10 8.44
CA PRO A 42 -19.70 29.83 9.03
C PRO A 42 -21.05 29.23 8.58
N ILE A 43 -22.03 29.29 9.47
CA ILE A 43 -23.44 29.06 9.11
C ILE A 43 -23.95 30.35 8.50
N ASP A 44 -24.11 30.36 7.19
CA ASP A 44 -24.55 31.48 6.41
C ASP A 44 -25.94 31.25 5.79
N GLU A 45 -26.56 32.31 5.32
CA GLU A 45 -27.88 32.31 4.67
C GLU A 45 -27.86 31.58 3.30
N TYR A 46 -26.70 31.40 2.69
CA TYR A 46 -26.55 30.72 1.39
C TYR A 46 -26.63 29.19 1.52
N GLY A 47 -26.59 28.66 2.74
CA GLY A 47 -26.80 27.25 3.01
C GLY A 47 -25.72 26.31 2.47
N LYS A 48 -24.56 26.81 2.04
CA LYS A 48 -23.48 25.96 1.50
C LYS A 48 -22.94 24.98 2.53
N TRP A 49 -22.97 25.38 3.79
CA TRP A 49 -22.54 24.56 4.93
C TRP A 49 -23.35 23.25 5.06
N THR A 50 -24.61 23.19 4.56
CA THR A 50 -25.45 22.00 4.61
C THR A 50 -24.91 20.85 3.75
N ARG A 51 -24.02 21.13 2.81
CA ARG A 51 -23.36 20.14 1.98
C ARG A 51 -22.14 19.50 2.67
N LEU A 52 -21.70 20.10 3.80
CA LEU A 52 -20.65 19.56 4.65
C LEU A 52 -21.24 18.47 5.56
N SER A 53 -21.58 17.34 4.96
CA SER A 53 -22.16 16.18 5.63
C SER A 53 -21.22 15.00 5.61
N GLU A 54 -21.39 14.10 6.57
CA GLU A 54 -20.60 12.87 6.68
C GLU A 54 -20.71 12.05 5.38
N GLY A 55 -19.60 11.44 5.01
CA GLY A 55 -19.46 10.67 3.78
C GLY A 55 -19.06 11.50 2.56
N ASN A 56 -19.41 12.79 2.47
CA ASN A 56 -18.98 13.65 1.38
C ASN A 56 -17.45 13.86 1.39
N ILE A 57 -16.91 14.23 0.22
CA ILE A 57 -15.48 14.38 0.02
C ILE A 57 -15.13 15.86 -0.15
N LEU A 58 -14.10 16.31 0.57
CA LEU A 58 -13.50 17.62 0.41
C LEU A 58 -12.24 17.48 -0.45
N ARG A 59 -12.16 18.18 -1.58
CA ARG A 59 -10.90 18.37 -2.27
C ARG A 59 -10.27 19.67 -1.78
N ALA A 60 -9.18 19.55 -1.04
CA ALA A 60 -8.51 20.68 -0.41
C ALA A 60 -7.04 20.78 -0.85
N PRO A 61 -6.52 22.02 -1.01
CA PRO A 61 -5.10 22.20 -1.30
C PRO A 61 -4.25 21.76 -0.12
N VAL A 62 -3.15 21.09 -0.45
CA VAL A 62 -2.13 20.68 0.51
C VAL A 62 -0.78 21.26 0.09
N PRO A 63 0.19 21.42 1.02
CA PRO A 63 1.55 21.77 0.66
C PRO A 63 2.09 20.80 -0.39
N ALA A 64 2.84 21.32 -1.36
CA ALA A 64 3.53 20.47 -2.32
C ALA A 64 4.52 19.57 -1.58
N ALA A 65 4.30 18.26 -1.66
CA ALA A 65 5.20 17.26 -1.08
C ALA A 65 6.15 16.71 -2.14
N MET A 66 7.27 16.13 -1.70
CA MET A 66 8.06 15.27 -2.56
C MET A 66 7.22 14.07 -2.98
N THR A 67 7.26 13.76 -4.27
CA THR A 67 6.60 12.59 -4.80
C THR A 67 7.63 11.51 -5.01
N PRO A 68 7.44 10.30 -4.44
CA PRO A 68 8.37 9.22 -4.66
C PRO A 68 8.35 8.79 -6.13
N ARG A 69 9.53 8.44 -6.63
CA ARG A 69 9.70 7.81 -7.94
C ARG A 69 9.89 6.32 -7.74
N VAL A 70 8.94 5.54 -8.21
CA VAL A 70 9.00 4.09 -8.07
C VAL A 70 9.26 3.47 -9.43
N GLN A 71 10.32 2.67 -9.53
CA GLN A 71 10.51 1.80 -10.68
C GLN A 71 9.65 0.55 -10.48
N ILE A 72 8.72 0.35 -11.37
CA ILE A 72 7.90 -0.87 -11.40
C ILE A 72 8.26 -1.70 -12.62
N SER A 73 8.22 -3.01 -12.45
CA SER A 73 8.26 -3.92 -13.60
C SER A 73 6.84 -4.05 -14.14
N VAL A 74 6.59 -3.45 -15.28
CA VAL A 74 5.32 -3.63 -16.00
C VAL A 74 5.45 -4.93 -16.79
N PRO A 75 4.57 -5.92 -16.55
CA PRO A 75 4.57 -7.14 -17.34
C PRO A 75 4.53 -6.79 -18.84
N GLY A 76 5.33 -7.48 -19.61
CA GLY A 76 5.27 -7.33 -21.04
C GLY A 76 3.91 -7.71 -21.59
N GLU A 77 3.52 -7.10 -22.68
CA GLU A 77 2.26 -7.39 -23.33
C GLU A 77 2.28 -8.82 -23.87
N ASP A 78 1.31 -9.64 -23.46
CA ASP A 78 1.12 -10.98 -24.01
C ASP A 78 0.16 -10.89 -25.21
N THR A 79 0.74 -10.88 -26.40
CA THR A 79 -0.01 -10.84 -27.66
C THR A 79 -0.28 -12.22 -28.23
N ARG A 80 0.00 -13.29 -27.48
CA ARG A 80 -0.19 -14.65 -27.97
C ARG A 80 -1.66 -14.97 -28.11
N LEU A 81 -2.01 -15.42 -29.29
CA LEU A 81 -3.35 -15.90 -29.62
C LEU A 81 -3.25 -17.31 -30.21
N ASP A 82 -4.14 -18.18 -29.76
CA ASP A 82 -4.26 -19.51 -30.35
C ASP A 82 -4.94 -19.43 -31.71
N VAL A 83 -4.29 -20.00 -32.71
CA VAL A 83 -4.83 -20.13 -34.06
C VAL A 83 -5.43 -21.52 -34.21
N TYR A 84 -6.68 -21.56 -34.60
CA TYR A 84 -7.42 -22.77 -34.92
C TYR A 84 -7.78 -22.77 -36.37
N ARG A 85 -8.01 -23.95 -36.93
CA ARG A 85 -8.50 -24.15 -38.29
C ARG A 85 -9.89 -24.72 -38.25
N VAL A 86 -10.77 -24.20 -39.07
CA VAL A 86 -12.09 -24.79 -39.34
C VAL A 86 -11.91 -26.18 -39.93
N ASP A 87 -12.42 -27.20 -39.27
CA ASP A 87 -12.41 -28.60 -39.69
C ASP A 87 -13.83 -29.13 -39.71
N THR A 88 -14.41 -29.19 -40.89
CA THR A 88 -15.77 -29.69 -41.12
C THR A 88 -15.78 -31.14 -41.61
N ASP A 89 -14.64 -31.83 -41.58
CA ASP A 89 -14.52 -33.25 -41.93
C ASP A 89 -14.58 -34.16 -40.69
N THR A 90 -15.02 -33.62 -39.56
CA THR A 90 -15.18 -34.39 -38.32
C THR A 90 -16.35 -35.37 -38.41
N PRO A 91 -16.39 -36.42 -37.56
CA PRO A 91 -17.53 -37.35 -37.49
C PRO A 91 -18.88 -36.69 -37.22
N GLU A 92 -18.85 -35.57 -36.54
CA GLU A 92 -20.04 -34.79 -36.14
C GLU A 92 -20.56 -33.89 -37.27
N ALA A 93 -19.81 -33.71 -38.34
CA ALA A 93 -20.22 -32.88 -39.47
C ALA A 93 -21.28 -33.63 -40.33
N SER A 94 -22.41 -32.98 -40.56
CA SER A 94 -23.51 -33.51 -41.41
C SER A 94 -23.12 -33.51 -42.88
N VAL A 95 -22.18 -32.63 -43.28
CA VAL A 95 -21.67 -32.53 -44.67
C VAL A 95 -20.16 -32.31 -44.60
N ARG A 96 -19.37 -33.23 -45.16
CA ARG A 96 -17.91 -33.10 -45.24
C ARG A 96 -17.52 -32.02 -46.25
N GLY A 97 -16.46 -31.26 -45.90
CA GLY A 97 -16.00 -30.12 -46.72
C GLY A 97 -16.98 -28.94 -46.70
N GLY A 98 -17.88 -28.91 -45.73
CA GLY A 98 -18.88 -27.87 -45.55
C GLY A 98 -18.31 -26.54 -45.02
N THR A 99 -19.20 -25.71 -44.47
CA THR A 99 -18.83 -24.41 -43.89
C THR A 99 -19.23 -24.36 -42.42
N LEU A 100 -18.41 -23.65 -41.59
CA LEU A 100 -18.72 -23.34 -40.20
C LEU A 100 -19.30 -21.92 -40.10
N ARG A 101 -20.34 -21.79 -39.32
CA ARG A 101 -21.05 -20.52 -39.11
C ARG A 101 -20.39 -19.69 -38.02
N LEU A 102 -20.08 -18.43 -38.34
CA LEU A 102 -19.78 -17.39 -37.39
C LEU A 102 -21.09 -16.78 -36.91
N ARG A 103 -21.28 -16.65 -35.61
CA ARG A 103 -22.53 -16.17 -34.96
C ARG A 103 -22.30 -14.94 -34.11
N THR A 104 -23.38 -14.21 -33.80
CA THR A 104 -23.35 -13.02 -32.94
C THR A 104 -23.19 -13.35 -31.44
N GLY A 105 -23.35 -14.60 -31.05
CA GLY A 105 -23.22 -15.05 -29.65
C GLY A 105 -22.92 -16.54 -29.54
N PRO A 106 -22.58 -17.02 -28.33
CA PRO A 106 -22.09 -18.36 -28.06
C PRO A 106 -23.25 -19.39 -28.00
N GLY A 107 -23.86 -19.70 -29.10
CA GLY A 107 -24.95 -20.68 -29.17
C GLY A 107 -25.60 -20.79 -30.55
N GLU A 108 -26.28 -21.88 -30.80
CA GLU A 108 -26.93 -22.13 -32.11
C GLU A 108 -28.11 -21.20 -32.38
N GLY A 109 -28.75 -20.67 -31.37
CA GLY A 109 -29.88 -19.73 -31.47
C GLY A 109 -29.48 -18.30 -31.89
N TYR A 110 -28.18 -17.97 -31.88
CA TYR A 110 -27.72 -16.64 -32.29
C TYR A 110 -27.61 -16.50 -33.81
N SER A 111 -27.81 -15.27 -34.28
CA SER A 111 -27.84 -14.95 -35.72
C SER A 111 -26.48 -15.28 -36.38
N VAL A 112 -26.55 -15.77 -37.61
CA VAL A 112 -25.36 -16.09 -38.41
C VAL A 112 -24.84 -14.81 -39.07
N LEU A 113 -23.58 -14.46 -38.80
CA LEU A 113 -22.91 -13.34 -39.43
C LEU A 113 -22.34 -13.69 -40.80
N LYS A 114 -21.69 -14.86 -40.90
CA LYS A 114 -21.06 -15.36 -42.11
C LYS A 114 -20.75 -16.85 -41.96
N GLN A 115 -20.49 -17.52 -43.11
CA GLN A 115 -20.03 -18.90 -43.13
C GLN A 115 -18.61 -18.95 -43.71
N TYR A 116 -17.78 -19.82 -43.15
CA TYR A 116 -16.38 -19.98 -43.52
C TYR A 116 -16.09 -21.42 -43.91
N ALA A 117 -15.31 -21.59 -44.96
CA ALA A 117 -15.01 -22.90 -45.52
C ALA A 117 -14.07 -23.72 -44.63
N ASN A 118 -14.11 -25.03 -44.80
CA ASN A 118 -13.12 -25.95 -44.24
C ASN A 118 -11.70 -25.45 -44.57
N GLY A 119 -10.80 -25.52 -43.61
CA GLY A 119 -9.42 -25.04 -43.72
C GLY A 119 -9.20 -23.57 -43.39
N THR A 120 -10.27 -22.75 -43.16
CA THR A 120 -10.12 -21.36 -42.76
C THR A 120 -9.46 -21.28 -41.37
N GLU A 121 -8.39 -20.50 -41.25
CA GLU A 121 -7.76 -20.21 -39.96
C GLU A 121 -8.46 -19.06 -39.23
N VAL A 122 -8.58 -19.18 -37.93
CA VAL A 122 -9.21 -18.20 -37.04
C VAL A 122 -8.34 -18.00 -35.79
N GLN A 123 -8.26 -16.79 -35.30
CA GLN A 123 -7.59 -16.51 -34.03
C GLN A 123 -8.63 -16.48 -32.90
N VAL A 124 -8.36 -17.17 -31.83
CA VAL A 124 -9.24 -17.25 -30.65
C VAL A 124 -8.92 -16.09 -29.71
N LEU A 125 -9.91 -15.21 -29.52
CA LEU A 125 -9.83 -14.08 -28.58
C LEU A 125 -10.18 -14.50 -27.16
N SER A 126 -11.18 -15.40 -27.02
CA SER A 126 -11.64 -15.87 -25.73
C SER A 126 -12.23 -17.30 -25.86
N LYS A 127 -11.89 -18.16 -24.90
CA LYS A 127 -12.50 -19.48 -24.70
C LYS A 127 -13.74 -19.30 -23.83
N THR A 128 -14.84 -18.80 -24.42
CA THR A 128 -16.03 -18.37 -23.71
C THR A 128 -16.66 -19.51 -22.89
N ASN A 129 -16.71 -20.71 -23.45
CA ASN A 129 -17.09 -21.95 -22.74
C ASN A 129 -16.55 -23.17 -23.50
N ALA A 130 -16.85 -24.37 -23.01
CA ALA A 130 -16.36 -25.62 -23.62
C ALA A 130 -16.86 -25.84 -25.07
N GLN A 131 -17.94 -25.19 -25.47
CA GLN A 131 -18.61 -25.42 -26.76
C GLN A 131 -18.44 -24.25 -27.75
N TRP A 132 -18.05 -23.06 -27.28
CA TRP A 132 -18.01 -21.84 -28.08
C TRP A 132 -16.79 -21.01 -27.77
N TYR A 133 -16.05 -20.64 -28.81
CA TYR A 133 -14.95 -19.67 -28.73
C TYR A 133 -15.33 -18.38 -29.45
N GLU A 134 -14.94 -17.25 -28.84
CA GLU A 134 -14.94 -15.97 -29.52
C GLU A 134 -13.70 -15.89 -30.40
N VAL A 135 -13.91 -15.59 -31.67
CA VAL A 135 -12.86 -15.63 -32.66
C VAL A 135 -12.84 -14.38 -33.54
N VAL A 136 -11.67 -14.07 -34.09
CA VAL A 136 -11.50 -13.11 -35.16
C VAL A 136 -10.96 -13.83 -36.40
N LEU A 137 -11.48 -13.44 -37.54
CA LEU A 137 -11.17 -14.05 -38.82
C LEU A 137 -10.24 -13.17 -39.66
N PRO A 138 -9.59 -13.69 -40.71
CA PRO A 138 -8.67 -12.92 -41.55
C PRO A 138 -9.30 -11.70 -42.21
N ASP A 139 -10.63 -11.70 -42.38
CA ASP A 139 -11.38 -10.55 -42.91
C ASP A 139 -11.78 -9.52 -41.83
N GLY A 140 -11.26 -9.68 -40.60
CA GLY A 140 -11.49 -8.78 -39.45
C GLY A 140 -12.83 -8.97 -38.76
N LYS A 141 -13.66 -9.89 -39.18
CA LYS A 141 -14.95 -10.16 -38.53
C LYS A 141 -14.74 -10.89 -37.23
N ARG A 142 -15.48 -10.48 -36.21
CA ARG A 142 -15.52 -11.09 -34.89
C ARG A 142 -16.86 -11.76 -34.62
N GLY A 143 -16.84 -12.82 -33.86
CA GLY A 143 -18.04 -13.54 -33.44
C GLY A 143 -17.69 -14.87 -32.79
N TYR A 144 -18.67 -15.75 -32.72
CA TYR A 144 -18.56 -17.03 -32.01
C TYR A 144 -18.63 -18.21 -32.99
N MET A 145 -17.73 -19.17 -32.77
CA MET A 145 -17.72 -20.44 -33.51
C MET A 145 -17.74 -21.63 -32.55
N SER A 146 -18.37 -22.72 -32.97
CA SER A 146 -18.43 -23.98 -32.19
C SER A 146 -17.06 -24.66 -32.18
N THR A 147 -16.61 -25.04 -30.97
CA THR A 147 -15.35 -25.74 -30.75
C THR A 147 -15.30 -27.11 -31.36
N THR A 148 -16.44 -27.76 -31.60
CA THR A 148 -16.57 -29.08 -32.26
C THR A 148 -15.86 -29.10 -33.63
N PHE A 149 -15.90 -28.01 -34.36
CA PHE A 149 -15.35 -27.86 -35.70
C PHE A 149 -14.10 -26.98 -35.76
N LEU A 150 -13.40 -26.79 -34.62
CA LEU A 150 -12.15 -26.06 -34.58
C LEU A 150 -11.02 -27.00 -34.12
N ARG A 151 -9.93 -27.00 -34.87
CA ARG A 151 -8.72 -27.76 -34.54
C ARG A 151 -7.56 -26.81 -34.35
N TYR A 152 -6.90 -26.95 -33.19
CA TYR A 152 -5.72 -26.15 -32.86
C TYR A 152 -4.62 -26.37 -33.92
N VAL A 153 -3.98 -25.29 -34.33
CA VAL A 153 -2.89 -25.30 -35.31
C VAL A 153 -1.59 -24.87 -34.64
N ARG A 154 -1.60 -23.68 -34.04
CA ARG A 154 -0.42 -23.05 -33.41
C ARG A 154 -0.83 -21.89 -32.52
N THR A 155 0.10 -21.41 -31.74
CA THR A 155 -0.03 -20.11 -31.06
C THR A 155 0.84 -19.09 -31.81
N GLU A 156 0.30 -17.94 -32.13
CA GLU A 156 0.98 -16.81 -32.76
C GLU A 156 1.08 -15.66 -31.77
N GLY A 157 2.05 -14.76 -31.98
CA GLY A 157 2.35 -13.66 -31.08
C GLY A 157 3.48 -13.99 -30.10
N SER A 158 3.82 -13.06 -29.29
CA SER A 158 4.91 -13.17 -28.31
C SER A 158 4.49 -12.52 -27.00
N VAL A 159 5.19 -12.88 -25.95
CA VAL A 159 5.20 -12.11 -24.71
C VAL A 159 6.40 -11.19 -24.81
N SER A 160 6.17 -9.88 -24.79
CA SER A 160 7.27 -8.92 -24.68
C SER A 160 7.91 -9.03 -23.29
N GLU A 161 9.20 -8.74 -23.19
CA GLU A 161 9.85 -8.71 -21.89
C GLU A 161 9.22 -7.62 -21.01
N ALA A 162 9.22 -7.84 -19.69
CA ALA A 162 8.77 -6.84 -18.74
C ALA A 162 9.63 -5.58 -18.87
N VAL A 163 8.99 -4.43 -18.92
CA VAL A 163 9.65 -3.14 -19.06
C VAL A 163 9.64 -2.44 -17.72
N ASN A 164 10.81 -1.90 -17.32
CA ASN A 164 10.87 -1.03 -16.16
C ASN A 164 10.22 0.32 -16.51
N ALA A 165 9.10 0.59 -15.89
CA ALA A 165 8.44 1.89 -15.95
C ALA A 165 8.74 2.69 -14.67
N VAL A 166 8.85 4.01 -14.79
CA VAL A 166 8.93 4.91 -13.64
C VAL A 166 7.55 5.48 -13.41
N VAL A 167 7.01 5.23 -12.22
CA VAL A 167 5.79 5.88 -11.75
C VAL A 167 6.21 7.03 -10.87
N ASP A 168 5.88 8.24 -11.29
CA ASP A 168 5.98 9.43 -10.48
C ASP A 168 4.60 9.67 -9.84
N ALA A 169 4.55 9.82 -8.53
CA ALA A 169 3.35 10.33 -7.89
C ALA A 169 3.05 11.71 -8.48
N ARG A 170 1.80 11.95 -8.84
CA ARG A 170 1.41 13.22 -9.42
C ARG A 170 1.60 14.31 -8.38
N GLN A 171 2.26 15.42 -8.75
CA GLN A 171 2.37 16.59 -7.88
C GLN A 171 1.03 17.34 -7.81
N LEU A 172 -0.01 16.66 -7.35
CA LEU A 172 -1.31 17.28 -7.20
C LEU A 172 -1.30 18.09 -5.90
N ARG A 173 -1.49 19.38 -6.02
CA ARG A 173 -1.60 20.30 -4.87
C ARG A 173 -2.90 20.10 -4.08
N ASP A 174 -3.89 19.47 -4.68
CA ASP A 174 -5.19 19.20 -4.08
C ASP A 174 -5.32 17.72 -3.77
N GLN A 175 -5.77 17.38 -2.57
CA GLN A 175 -6.00 16.02 -2.13
C GLN A 175 -7.44 15.82 -1.64
N PRO A 176 -8.02 14.62 -1.83
CA PRO A 176 -9.38 14.31 -1.40
C PRO A 176 -9.40 13.84 0.06
N PHE A 177 -10.32 14.41 0.84
CA PHE A 177 -10.55 14.05 2.24
C PHE A 177 -12.02 13.69 2.46
N ARG A 178 -12.30 12.51 3.01
CA ARG A 178 -13.65 12.07 3.35
C ARG A 178 -14.06 12.59 4.71
N ILE A 179 -15.21 13.26 4.75
CA ILE A 179 -15.79 13.77 6.00
C ILE A 179 -16.29 12.59 6.82
N TYR A 180 -15.76 12.45 8.03
CA TYR A 180 -16.21 11.41 8.97
C TYR A 180 -16.95 11.98 10.18
N ARG A 181 -16.86 13.30 10.41
CA ARG A 181 -17.53 13.93 11.55
C ARG A 181 -17.85 15.39 11.25
N VAL A 182 -19.07 15.79 11.59
CA VAL A 182 -19.54 17.20 11.47
C VAL A 182 -20.10 17.62 12.82
N VAL A 183 -19.65 18.78 13.31
CA VAL A 183 -20.08 19.35 14.60
C VAL A 183 -20.66 20.73 14.33
N PRO A 184 -22.00 20.87 14.22
CA PRO A 184 -22.66 22.15 14.10
C PRO A 184 -22.73 22.88 15.43
N GLU A 185 -22.49 24.18 15.41
CA GLU A 185 -22.69 25.14 16.51
C GLU A 185 -23.67 26.21 16.06
N LEU A 186 -23.95 27.22 16.88
CA LEU A 186 -24.92 28.26 16.54
C LEU A 186 -24.54 29.10 15.29
N SER A 187 -23.26 29.37 15.10
CA SER A 187 -22.78 30.27 14.03
C SER A 187 -21.78 29.65 13.06
N LYS A 188 -21.33 28.45 13.36
CA LYS A 188 -20.31 27.76 12.58
C LYS A 188 -20.53 26.26 12.60
N VAL A 189 -19.92 25.58 11.63
CA VAL A 189 -19.81 24.13 11.61
C VAL A 189 -18.34 23.76 11.56
N THR A 190 -17.92 22.83 12.42
CA THR A 190 -16.58 22.24 12.40
C THR A 190 -16.66 20.86 11.75
N VAL A 191 -15.83 20.65 10.76
CA VAL A 191 -15.79 19.42 9.94
C VAL A 191 -14.44 18.74 10.13
N TYR A 192 -14.48 17.45 10.36
CA TYR A 192 -13.30 16.58 10.43
C TYR A 192 -13.34 15.59 9.28
N ALA A 193 -12.25 15.52 8.54
CA ALA A 193 -12.13 14.65 7.38
C ALA A 193 -10.75 13.97 7.36
N ARG A 194 -10.70 12.75 6.85
CA ARG A 194 -9.47 11.98 6.64
C ARG A 194 -9.19 11.84 5.16
N HIS A 195 -7.91 11.78 4.80
CA HIS A 195 -7.51 11.50 3.42
C HIS A 195 -8.24 10.26 2.89
N ILE A 196 -8.61 10.28 1.60
CA ILE A 196 -9.39 9.21 0.96
C ILE A 196 -8.74 7.81 1.13
N PHE A 197 -7.43 7.74 1.32
CA PHE A 197 -6.70 6.50 1.64
C PHE A 197 -7.36 5.70 2.76
N TYR A 198 -7.97 6.37 3.73
CA TYR A 198 -8.61 5.72 4.87
C TYR A 198 -9.95 5.05 4.54
N ASP A 199 -10.46 5.19 3.31
CA ASP A 199 -11.58 4.36 2.84
C ASP A 199 -11.20 2.88 2.78
N LEU A 200 -9.89 2.57 2.75
CA LEU A 200 -9.36 1.21 2.87
C LEU A 200 -9.63 0.55 4.24
N LEU A 201 -9.97 1.32 5.29
CA LEU A 201 -10.40 0.76 6.58
C LEU A 201 -11.68 -0.08 6.44
N ASP A 202 -12.53 0.24 5.45
CA ASP A 202 -13.78 -0.46 5.18
C ASP A 202 -13.59 -1.69 4.27
N ASN A 203 -12.34 -2.07 3.99
CA ASN A 203 -11.99 -3.26 3.23
C ASN A 203 -11.32 -4.30 4.13
N MET A 204 -11.15 -5.52 3.64
CA MET A 204 -10.56 -6.62 4.39
C MET A 204 -9.58 -7.42 3.54
N VAL A 205 -8.44 -7.74 4.11
CA VAL A 205 -7.47 -8.73 3.63
C VAL A 205 -7.70 -10.01 4.41
N LYS A 206 -8.20 -11.06 3.74
CA LYS A 206 -8.44 -12.34 4.41
C LYS A 206 -7.14 -13.02 4.82
N SER A 207 -6.17 -13.05 3.91
CA SER A 207 -4.86 -13.62 4.16
C SER A 207 -3.86 -13.08 3.13
N LEU A 208 -2.74 -12.57 3.61
CA LEU A 208 -1.57 -12.22 2.81
C LEU A 208 -0.36 -12.91 3.45
N ARG A 209 0.09 -14.01 2.85
CA ARG A 209 1.25 -14.77 3.28
C ARG A 209 2.30 -14.76 2.20
N THR A 210 3.55 -14.56 2.59
CA THR A 210 4.65 -14.53 1.64
C THR A 210 5.79 -15.43 2.09
N SER A 211 6.56 -15.92 1.12
CA SER A 211 7.81 -16.64 1.43
C SER A 211 8.87 -15.67 1.94
N ALA A 212 9.81 -16.16 2.72
CA ALA A 212 10.95 -15.41 3.25
C ALA A 212 11.83 -14.72 2.18
N SER A 213 11.68 -15.07 0.91
CA SER A 213 12.41 -14.47 -0.21
C SER A 213 11.63 -13.41 -0.99
N ALA A 214 10.40 -13.11 -0.59
CA ALA A 214 9.57 -12.14 -1.30
C ALA A 214 10.06 -10.71 -1.02
N ALA A 215 10.37 -9.96 -2.07
CA ALA A 215 10.69 -8.55 -1.97
C ALA A 215 9.47 -7.72 -1.56
N GLY A 216 9.67 -6.72 -0.70
CA GLY A 216 8.60 -5.86 -0.21
C GLY A 216 7.75 -5.24 -1.31
N ALA A 217 8.35 -4.84 -2.43
CA ALA A 217 7.62 -4.30 -3.59
C ALA A 217 6.56 -5.27 -4.12
N SER A 218 6.89 -6.55 -4.27
CA SER A 218 5.94 -7.57 -4.75
C SER A 218 4.79 -7.80 -3.76
N VAL A 219 5.10 -7.75 -2.47
CA VAL A 219 4.11 -7.95 -1.40
C VAL A 219 3.14 -6.78 -1.32
N VAL A 220 3.65 -5.56 -1.37
CA VAL A 220 2.84 -4.32 -1.37
C VAL A 220 1.92 -4.26 -2.60
N GLN A 221 2.44 -4.58 -3.79
CA GLN A 221 1.61 -4.66 -5.00
C GLN A 221 0.55 -5.75 -4.91
N GLY A 222 0.89 -6.89 -4.31
CA GLY A 222 -0.04 -8.00 -4.07
C GLY A 222 -1.20 -7.66 -3.13
N LEU A 223 -1.07 -6.63 -2.29
CA LEU A 223 -2.11 -6.20 -1.35
C LEU A 223 -3.42 -5.86 -2.05
N SER A 224 -3.36 -5.23 -3.24
CA SER A 224 -4.55 -4.91 -4.03
C SER A 224 -5.39 -6.13 -4.35
N SER A 225 -4.77 -7.22 -4.77
CA SER A 225 -5.46 -8.48 -5.09
C SER A 225 -5.88 -9.29 -3.86
N ALA A 226 -5.27 -9.01 -2.70
CA ALA A 226 -5.61 -9.65 -1.44
C ALA A 226 -6.85 -9.02 -0.77
N CYS A 227 -7.26 -7.83 -1.18
CA CYS A 227 -8.49 -7.17 -0.71
C CYS A 227 -9.73 -7.92 -1.18
N LEU A 228 -10.70 -8.12 -0.27
CA LEU A 228 -11.94 -8.86 -0.56
C LEU A 228 -12.95 -8.05 -1.38
N SER A 229 -12.95 -6.74 -1.21
CA SER A 229 -13.82 -5.84 -1.96
C SER A 229 -13.04 -5.05 -3.00
N GLY A 230 -13.64 -4.79 -4.15
CA GLY A 230 -13.06 -3.91 -5.15
C GLY A 230 -12.83 -2.50 -4.60
N HIS A 231 -11.73 -1.88 -5.02
CA HIS A 231 -11.35 -0.53 -4.62
C HIS A 231 -10.64 0.17 -5.78
N GLY A 232 -10.60 1.51 -5.72
CA GLY A 232 -9.95 2.33 -6.77
C GLY A 232 -8.47 2.62 -6.50
N PHE A 233 -7.84 2.01 -5.47
CA PHE A 233 -6.47 2.31 -5.10
C PHE A 233 -5.46 1.45 -5.86
N THR A 234 -4.31 2.08 -6.18
CA THR A 234 -3.15 1.40 -6.77
C THR A 234 -1.98 1.47 -5.78
N PHE A 235 -1.31 0.34 -5.59
CA PHE A 235 -0.19 0.24 -4.64
C PHE A 235 1.13 0.15 -5.39
N TYR A 236 2.09 0.98 -4.97
CA TYR A 236 3.44 1.05 -5.54
C TYR A 236 4.49 0.90 -4.44
N SER A 237 5.60 0.27 -4.77
CA SER A 237 6.73 0.13 -3.84
C SER A 237 8.04 -0.10 -4.58
N ASP A 238 9.12 0.41 -4.01
CA ASP A 238 10.51 0.19 -4.44
C ASP A 238 11.31 -0.65 -3.43
N LEU A 239 10.63 -1.26 -2.45
CA LEU A 239 11.25 -2.05 -1.40
C LEU A 239 11.82 -3.35 -1.95
N THR A 240 13.13 -3.43 -2.07
CA THR A 240 13.86 -4.62 -2.53
C THR A 240 14.26 -5.55 -1.40
N SER A 241 14.16 -5.09 -0.14
CA SER A 241 14.41 -5.91 1.04
C SER A 241 13.46 -7.10 1.10
N THR A 242 13.95 -8.20 1.66
CA THR A 242 13.14 -9.38 1.99
C THR A 242 12.90 -9.39 3.51
N ALA A 243 11.70 -9.77 3.92
CA ALA A 243 11.39 -9.99 5.33
C ALA A 243 11.11 -11.46 5.56
N GLN A 244 11.46 -11.94 6.75
CA GLN A 244 11.04 -13.27 7.19
C GLN A 244 9.56 -13.19 7.56
N ASP A 245 8.78 -14.13 7.05
CA ASP A 245 7.38 -14.39 7.41
C ASP A 245 6.45 -13.17 7.53
N VAL A 246 5.92 -12.72 6.40
CA VAL A 246 4.73 -11.89 6.40
C VAL A 246 3.50 -12.80 6.44
N SER A 247 2.76 -12.75 7.54
CA SER A 247 1.48 -13.43 7.70
C SER A 247 0.47 -12.45 8.27
N LEU A 248 -0.33 -11.86 7.39
CA LEU A 248 -1.39 -10.91 7.75
C LEU A 248 -2.73 -11.59 7.47
N GLU A 249 -3.57 -11.71 8.47
CA GLU A 249 -4.85 -12.41 8.37
C GLU A 249 -5.96 -11.61 9.01
N ASN A 250 -7.08 -11.46 8.28
CA ASN A 250 -8.29 -10.80 8.76
C ASN A 250 -8.03 -9.36 9.26
N VAL A 251 -7.20 -8.62 8.54
CA VAL A 251 -6.86 -7.22 8.82
C VAL A 251 -7.36 -6.32 7.70
N ASN A 252 -7.64 -5.05 7.99
CA ASN A 252 -7.90 -4.10 6.92
C ASN A 252 -6.59 -3.69 6.23
N PRO A 253 -6.63 -3.19 4.96
CA PRO A 253 -5.42 -2.84 4.23
C PRO A 253 -4.56 -1.74 4.88
N VAL A 254 -5.15 -0.82 5.65
CA VAL A 254 -4.40 0.21 6.38
C VAL A 254 -3.59 -0.43 7.51
N GLU A 255 -4.19 -1.33 8.27
CA GLU A 255 -3.52 -2.12 9.30
C GLU A 255 -2.46 -3.04 8.69
N ALA A 256 -2.74 -3.66 7.54
CA ALA A 256 -1.75 -4.46 6.82
C ALA A 256 -0.51 -3.64 6.43
N LEU A 257 -0.67 -2.35 6.08
CA LEU A 257 0.43 -1.46 5.76
C LEU A 257 1.14 -0.90 6.99
N LEU A 258 0.38 -0.38 7.97
CA LEU A 258 0.87 0.48 9.05
C LEU A 258 0.69 -0.10 10.45
N GLY A 259 -0.04 -1.19 10.61
CA GLY A 259 -0.27 -1.84 11.91
C GLY A 259 1.01 -2.45 12.49
N GLU A 260 0.93 -2.89 13.73
CA GLU A 260 1.99 -3.64 14.39
C GLU A 260 2.31 -4.91 13.59
N GLY A 261 3.58 -5.11 13.25
CA GLY A 261 4.01 -6.18 12.34
C GLY A 261 3.54 -6.01 10.89
N GLY A 262 3.04 -4.84 10.52
CA GLY A 262 2.63 -4.49 9.15
C GLY A 262 3.79 -4.33 8.17
N LEU A 263 3.45 -4.09 6.91
CA LEU A 263 4.45 -4.07 5.85
C LEU A 263 5.48 -2.94 6.00
N ALA A 264 5.06 -1.76 6.50
CA ALA A 264 5.97 -0.64 6.73
C ALA A 264 7.03 -0.96 7.78
N GLU A 265 6.64 -1.62 8.87
CA GLU A 265 7.57 -2.04 9.93
C GLU A 265 8.49 -3.17 9.43
N LYS A 266 7.93 -4.22 8.84
CA LYS A 266 8.69 -5.41 8.42
C LYS A 266 9.71 -5.13 7.31
N TYR A 267 9.41 -4.22 6.40
CA TYR A 267 10.27 -3.88 5.27
C TYR A 267 11.03 -2.56 5.46
N GLY A 268 10.74 -1.80 6.52
CA GLY A 268 11.37 -0.50 6.77
C GLY A 268 10.93 0.57 5.77
N GLY A 269 9.62 0.64 5.45
CA GLY A 269 9.08 1.53 4.44
C GLY A 269 8.46 2.82 4.99
N GLU A 270 8.45 3.84 4.14
CA GLU A 270 7.75 5.12 4.35
C GLU A 270 6.53 5.22 3.42
N LEU A 271 5.38 5.61 4.00
CA LEU A 271 4.12 5.74 3.27
C LEU A 271 3.99 7.14 2.67
N ALA A 272 3.79 7.21 1.36
CA ALA A 272 3.30 8.40 0.68
C ALA A 272 1.95 8.10 0.00
N ARG A 273 1.11 9.11 -0.11
CA ARG A 273 -0.25 9.00 -0.66
C ARG A 273 -0.49 10.15 -1.63
N ASP A 274 -1.03 9.84 -2.79
CA ASP A 274 -1.42 10.86 -3.77
C ASP A 274 -2.74 10.44 -4.43
N TRP A 275 -3.84 11.01 -3.99
CA TRP A 275 -5.19 10.61 -4.38
C TRP A 275 -5.44 9.12 -4.06
N PHE A 276 -5.60 8.30 -5.10
CA PHE A 276 -5.82 6.86 -5.01
C PHE A 276 -4.54 6.05 -5.19
N ASP A 277 -3.40 6.71 -5.34
CA ASP A 277 -2.10 6.05 -5.43
C ASP A 277 -1.44 5.98 -4.05
N VAL A 278 -1.06 4.78 -3.66
CA VAL A 278 -0.45 4.47 -2.36
C VAL A 278 0.98 3.98 -2.61
N PHE A 279 1.94 4.67 -2.02
CA PHE A 279 3.35 4.37 -2.18
C PHE A 279 3.92 3.95 -0.83
N LEU A 280 4.38 2.71 -0.70
CA LEU A 280 5.23 2.29 0.41
C LEU A 280 6.64 2.14 -0.13
N VAL A 281 7.49 3.11 0.15
CA VAL A 281 8.83 3.26 -0.43
C VAL A 281 9.90 3.25 0.63
N LYS A 282 11.13 2.99 0.22
CA LYS A 282 12.27 2.99 1.15
C LYS A 282 12.44 4.35 1.83
N ARG A 283 12.18 5.44 1.10
CA ARG A 283 12.29 6.81 1.60
C ARG A 283 11.48 7.75 0.71
N VAL A 284 10.62 8.55 1.31
CA VAL A 284 9.83 9.58 0.62
C VAL A 284 10.68 10.82 0.39
N GLY A 285 11.46 11.23 1.37
CA GLY A 285 12.35 12.37 1.30
C GLY A 285 13.65 12.12 0.52
N SER A 286 14.36 13.17 0.23
CA SER A 286 15.70 13.14 -0.34
C SER A 286 16.61 14.14 0.34
N ASP A 287 17.91 13.88 0.35
CA ASP A 287 18.89 14.84 0.83
C ASP A 287 18.84 16.09 -0.02
N THR A 288 18.77 17.24 0.63
CA THR A 288 18.72 18.55 -0.02
C THR A 288 19.75 19.49 0.62
N ASP A 289 20.11 20.55 -0.10
CA ASP A 289 20.94 21.62 0.44
C ASP A 289 20.15 22.65 1.26
N VAL A 290 18.87 22.37 1.54
CA VAL A 290 18.02 23.24 2.34
C VAL A 290 18.43 23.16 3.80
N GLN A 291 18.71 24.31 4.41
CA GLN A 291 19.12 24.41 5.79
C GLN A 291 18.17 25.34 6.55
N ILE A 292 17.75 24.88 7.73
CA ILE A 292 17.03 25.73 8.70
C ILE A 292 18.08 26.36 9.61
N ARG A 293 18.19 27.69 9.57
CA ARG A 293 19.20 28.44 10.33
C ARG A 293 18.58 29.50 11.20
N GLN A 294 19.09 29.66 12.40
CA GLN A 294 18.77 30.79 13.27
C GLN A 294 19.04 32.11 12.54
N ARG A 295 18.17 33.08 12.74
CA ARG A 295 18.19 34.40 12.09
C ARG A 295 17.98 34.40 10.57
N LYS A 296 17.67 33.26 9.98
CA LYS A 296 17.28 33.15 8.56
C LYS A 296 15.82 32.71 8.43
N ASN A 297 15.55 31.47 8.72
CA ASN A 297 14.21 30.86 8.51
C ASN A 297 13.73 30.05 9.72
N LEU A 298 14.52 29.92 10.79
CA LEU A 298 14.09 29.33 12.05
C LEU A 298 13.26 30.33 12.84
N LEU A 299 12.03 29.96 13.21
CA LEU A 299 11.14 30.76 14.06
C LEU A 299 11.20 30.30 15.51
N GLY A 300 11.22 29.00 15.73
CA GLY A 300 11.27 28.41 17.06
C GLY A 300 11.84 27.00 17.01
N ILE A 301 12.39 26.58 18.14
CA ILE A 301 12.87 25.21 18.37
C ILE A 301 12.53 24.80 19.79
N SER A 302 11.93 23.65 19.97
CA SER A 302 11.78 22.99 21.24
C SER A 302 12.42 21.61 21.20
N TYR A 303 13.12 21.29 22.24
CA TYR A 303 13.83 20.04 22.43
C TYR A 303 13.31 19.36 23.68
N ASP A 304 12.67 18.22 23.51
CA ASP A 304 12.09 17.43 24.61
C ASP A 304 12.83 16.09 24.68
N VAL A 305 13.28 15.73 25.87
CA VAL A 305 13.98 14.50 26.16
C VAL A 305 13.19 13.72 27.17
N ASP A 306 12.59 12.64 26.77
CA ASP A 306 11.82 11.76 27.63
C ASP A 306 12.64 10.51 28.00
N LEU A 307 12.77 10.29 29.30
CA LEU A 307 13.46 9.14 29.89
C LEU A 307 12.49 8.07 30.40
N THR A 308 11.20 8.23 30.19
CA THR A 308 10.17 7.37 30.80
C THR A 308 10.35 5.92 30.41
N ASP A 309 10.54 5.67 29.12
CA ASP A 309 10.58 4.32 28.54
C ASP A 309 12.01 3.78 28.38
N VAL A 310 13.01 4.48 28.88
CA VAL A 310 14.39 4.01 28.82
C VAL A 310 14.56 2.73 29.63
N VAL A 311 15.21 1.73 29.06
CA VAL A 311 15.53 0.45 29.69
C VAL A 311 17.02 0.22 29.63
N THR A 312 17.67 0.13 30.79
CA THR A 312 19.14 -0.05 30.88
C THR A 312 19.57 -1.37 31.47
N ARG A 313 18.61 -2.17 31.97
CA ARG A 313 18.89 -3.50 32.49
C ARG A 313 17.74 -4.45 32.14
N ILE A 314 18.05 -5.53 31.48
CA ILE A 314 17.08 -6.54 31.05
C ILE A 314 17.36 -7.86 31.77
N MET A 315 16.31 -8.43 32.35
CA MET A 315 16.34 -9.76 32.91
C MET A 315 15.61 -10.69 31.94
N PRO A 316 16.32 -11.42 31.07
CA PRO A 316 15.68 -12.37 30.16
C PRO A 316 15.37 -13.67 30.90
N THR A 317 14.27 -14.32 30.51
CA THR A 317 13.92 -15.66 30.98
C THR A 317 13.52 -16.55 29.81
N GLY A 318 13.81 -17.84 29.94
CA GLY A 318 13.36 -18.90 29.05
C GLY A 318 12.62 -19.98 29.84
N GLU A 319 12.54 -21.16 29.29
CA GLU A 319 11.90 -22.32 29.90
C GLU A 319 12.91 -23.53 29.90
N ASP A 320 13.03 -24.23 31.05
CA ASP A 320 13.82 -25.44 31.11
C ASP A 320 13.01 -26.65 30.61
N LYS A 321 13.65 -27.82 30.51
CA LYS A 321 13.03 -29.08 30.05
C LYS A 321 11.84 -29.54 30.90
N ASP A 322 11.76 -29.08 32.14
CA ASP A 322 10.72 -29.46 33.11
C ASP A 322 9.59 -28.39 33.17
N GLY A 323 9.65 -27.35 32.32
CA GLY A 323 8.67 -26.29 32.26
C GLY A 323 8.86 -25.18 33.31
N ASN A 324 10.00 -25.16 34.00
CA ASN A 324 10.30 -24.09 34.97
C ASN A 324 10.99 -22.89 34.28
N ILE A 325 10.95 -21.76 34.95
CA ILE A 325 11.64 -20.55 34.46
C ILE A 325 13.14 -20.77 34.43
N LEU A 326 13.74 -20.60 33.28
CA LEU A 326 15.18 -20.67 33.06
C LEU A 326 15.76 -19.24 33.12
N TYR A 327 16.71 -19.03 34.03
CA TYR A 327 17.46 -17.78 34.17
C TYR A 327 18.87 -17.94 33.57
N LEU A 328 19.42 -16.84 33.06
CA LEU A 328 20.84 -16.77 32.73
C LEU A 328 21.71 -16.95 34.00
N PRO A 329 22.94 -17.49 33.89
CA PRO A 329 23.90 -17.53 35.00
C PRO A 329 24.18 -16.14 35.61
N GLU A 330 24.25 -15.10 34.75
CA GLU A 330 24.43 -13.70 35.11
C GLU A 330 23.16 -12.99 35.58
N VAL A 331 21.99 -13.64 35.43
CA VAL A 331 20.63 -13.21 35.76
C VAL A 331 20.12 -12.06 34.89
N TYR A 332 20.90 -11.06 34.64
CA TYR A 332 20.52 -9.88 33.83
C TYR A 332 21.69 -9.43 32.94
N ILE A 333 21.38 -8.59 31.98
CA ILE A 333 22.36 -7.98 31.08
C ILE A 333 22.17 -6.48 31.14
N ASP A 334 23.28 -5.77 31.34
CA ASP A 334 23.32 -4.31 31.37
C ASP A 334 23.57 -3.73 29.97
N SER A 335 22.92 -2.62 29.69
CA SER A 335 23.18 -1.82 28.50
C SER A 335 24.57 -1.18 28.58
N PRO A 336 25.25 -0.98 27.44
CA PRO A 336 26.48 -0.15 27.36
C PRO A 336 26.28 1.27 27.88
N ASN A 337 25.05 1.79 27.81
CA ASN A 337 24.68 3.15 28.20
C ASN A 337 24.23 3.29 29.66
N ILE A 338 24.24 2.22 30.44
CA ILE A 338 23.74 2.23 31.85
C ILE A 338 24.40 3.30 32.69
N GLY A 339 25.68 3.60 32.46
CA GLY A 339 26.43 4.63 33.18
C GLY A 339 25.94 6.07 32.96
N ASN A 340 25.09 6.31 32.00
CA ASN A 340 24.50 7.61 31.70
C ASN A 340 23.29 7.92 32.58
N TYR A 341 22.83 6.95 33.37
CA TYR A 341 21.62 7.06 34.17
C TYR A 341 21.92 6.88 35.69
N PRO A 342 21.24 7.62 36.58
CA PRO A 342 21.50 7.58 37.99
C PRO A 342 21.15 6.22 38.63
N HIS A 343 20.23 5.49 38.04
CA HIS A 343 19.78 4.17 38.48
C HIS A 343 19.50 3.25 37.31
N PRO A 344 19.76 1.93 37.44
CA PRO A 344 19.32 0.96 36.43
C PRO A 344 17.82 0.96 36.27
N LYS A 345 17.34 1.01 35.03
CA LYS A 345 15.93 0.88 34.68
C LYS A 345 15.68 -0.52 34.16
N TRP A 346 14.86 -1.26 34.89
CA TRP A 346 14.67 -2.69 34.68
C TRP A 346 13.46 -3.03 33.85
N ILE A 347 13.61 -4.05 32.98
CA ILE A 347 12.48 -4.82 32.48
C ILE A 347 12.76 -6.33 32.57
N HIS A 348 11.68 -7.09 32.57
CA HIS A 348 11.69 -8.54 32.38
C HIS A 348 11.35 -8.84 30.92
N LEU A 349 12.16 -9.70 30.26
CA LEU A 349 11.98 -10.12 28.89
C LEU A 349 11.77 -11.66 28.84
N ALA A 350 10.55 -12.09 28.59
CA ALA A 350 10.27 -13.50 28.35
C ALA A 350 10.62 -13.87 26.90
N VAL A 351 11.57 -14.80 26.73
CA VAL A 351 12.04 -15.24 25.40
C VAL A 351 11.42 -16.59 25.12
N SER A 352 10.33 -16.61 24.35
CA SER A 352 9.53 -17.81 24.06
C SER A 352 10.30 -18.88 23.28
N GLU A 353 11.25 -18.44 22.46
CA GLU A 353 12.11 -19.32 21.67
C GLU A 353 13.14 -20.07 22.53
N ALA A 354 13.52 -19.50 23.70
CA ALA A 354 14.50 -20.06 24.61
C ALA A 354 13.91 -21.16 25.50
N LYS A 355 13.44 -22.24 24.85
CA LYS A 355 12.86 -23.43 25.51
C LYS A 355 13.77 -24.61 25.33
N GLU A 356 14.22 -25.24 26.46
CA GLU A 356 15.06 -26.42 26.45
C GLU A 356 14.25 -27.65 26.01
N VAL A 357 14.73 -28.35 24.96
CA VAL A 357 14.10 -29.56 24.42
C VAL A 357 15.13 -30.70 24.41
N THR A 358 14.90 -31.75 25.19
CA THR A 358 15.82 -32.86 25.33
C THR A 358 15.51 -34.06 24.41
N GLU A 359 14.27 -34.14 23.88
CA GLU A 359 13.81 -35.28 23.07
C GLU A 359 13.17 -34.73 21.76
N GLY A 360 13.25 -35.54 20.67
CA GLY A 360 12.69 -35.21 19.36
C GLY A 360 13.72 -34.71 18.34
N ASP A 361 13.26 -34.31 17.16
CA ASP A 361 14.12 -33.87 16.06
C ASP A 361 14.68 -32.46 16.25
N GLU A 362 14.02 -31.63 17.08
CA GLU A 362 14.39 -30.23 17.39
C GLU A 362 15.00 -30.11 18.80
N LYS A 363 16.06 -30.86 19.07
CA LYS A 363 16.77 -30.78 20.35
C LYS A 363 17.42 -29.41 20.52
N LYS A 364 17.16 -28.79 21.69
CA LYS A 364 17.75 -27.53 22.07
C LYS A 364 18.33 -27.63 23.49
N SER A 365 19.63 -27.42 23.58
CA SER A 365 20.33 -27.49 24.87
C SER A 365 20.12 -26.18 25.67
N LYS A 366 20.35 -26.26 26.96
CA LYS A 366 20.34 -25.12 27.90
C LYS A 366 21.28 -24.01 27.44
N ASP A 367 22.46 -24.35 26.90
CA ASP A 367 23.42 -23.34 26.41
C ASP A 367 22.91 -22.60 25.14
N GLN A 368 22.17 -23.30 24.29
CA GLN A 368 21.50 -22.67 23.14
C GLN A 368 20.42 -21.73 23.61
N CYS A 369 19.61 -22.10 24.61
CA CYS A 369 18.63 -21.20 25.22
C CYS A 369 19.29 -19.95 25.80
N TYR A 370 20.42 -20.10 26.49
CA TYR A 370 21.18 -18.94 26.99
C TYR A 370 21.68 -18.03 25.88
N THR A 371 22.11 -18.60 24.75
CA THR A 371 22.53 -17.81 23.59
C THR A 371 21.36 -17.03 23.00
N GLU A 372 20.20 -17.66 22.85
CA GLU A 372 18.99 -17.01 22.36
C GLU A 372 18.53 -15.86 23.29
N MET A 373 18.56 -16.10 24.60
CA MET A 373 18.24 -15.06 25.58
C MET A 373 19.17 -13.85 25.47
N ARG A 374 20.48 -14.08 25.32
CA ARG A 374 21.45 -12.97 25.11
C ARG A 374 21.23 -12.23 23.79
N ASN A 375 20.95 -12.98 22.73
CA ASN A 375 20.66 -12.38 21.42
C ASN A 375 19.37 -11.55 21.47
N ALA A 376 18.34 -12.01 22.15
CA ALA A 376 17.09 -11.25 22.32
C ALA A 376 17.33 -9.93 23.06
N VAL A 377 18.12 -9.95 24.15
CA VAL A 377 18.48 -8.72 24.87
C VAL A 377 19.30 -7.78 24.00
N GLN A 378 20.27 -8.30 23.24
CA GLN A 378 21.07 -7.49 22.34
C GLN A 378 20.20 -6.84 21.28
N ALA A 379 19.25 -7.57 20.73
CA ALA A 379 18.29 -7.05 19.74
C ALA A 379 17.44 -5.87 20.30
N GLU A 380 17.06 -5.93 21.58
CA GLU A 380 16.35 -4.80 22.23
C GLU A 380 17.25 -3.57 22.39
N TYR A 381 18.51 -3.75 22.79
CA TYR A 381 19.46 -2.64 22.86
C TYR A 381 19.82 -2.09 21.48
N ASP A 382 19.91 -2.92 20.46
CA ASP A 382 20.14 -2.49 19.07
C ASP A 382 18.99 -1.66 18.51
N LYS A 383 17.76 -1.84 19.01
CA LYS A 383 16.60 -0.96 18.74
C LYS A 383 16.70 0.38 19.45
N GLY A 384 17.63 0.56 20.38
CA GLY A 384 17.82 1.80 21.14
C GLY A 384 16.91 1.96 22.34
N CYS A 385 16.40 0.87 22.94
CA CYS A 385 15.54 0.95 24.13
C CYS A 385 16.25 1.57 25.35
N ASP A 386 17.57 1.63 25.33
CA ASP A 386 18.44 2.22 26.34
C ASP A 386 18.78 3.71 26.09
N LEU A 387 18.21 4.28 25.05
CA LEU A 387 18.35 5.69 24.69
C LEU A 387 17.07 6.47 25.04
N PRO A 388 17.20 7.76 25.39
CA PRO A 388 16.03 8.59 25.62
C PRO A 388 15.26 8.84 24.33
N THR A 389 13.95 8.95 24.43
CA THR A 389 13.14 9.46 23.32
C THR A 389 13.37 10.96 23.21
N VAL A 390 13.87 11.39 22.03
CA VAL A 390 14.13 12.80 21.75
C VAL A 390 13.12 13.31 20.75
N THR A 391 12.32 14.29 21.16
CA THR A 391 11.37 14.98 20.27
C THR A 391 11.90 16.38 19.99
N LEU A 392 12.20 16.64 18.72
CA LEU A 392 12.63 17.95 18.23
C LEU A 392 11.48 18.57 17.45
N LYS A 393 10.90 19.65 17.94
CA LYS A 393 9.91 20.45 17.23
C LYS A 393 10.54 21.72 16.73
N VAL A 394 10.46 21.95 15.42
CA VAL A 394 11.07 23.09 14.73
C VAL A 394 9.95 23.88 14.04
N ASP A 395 9.82 25.13 14.40
CA ASP A 395 8.95 26.08 13.72
C ASP A 395 9.81 26.94 12.77
N PHE A 396 9.48 26.96 11.49
CA PHE A 396 10.27 27.67 10.50
C PHE A 396 9.39 28.30 9.41
N ILE A 397 9.94 29.29 8.71
CA ILE A 397 9.28 29.91 7.56
C ILE A 397 9.32 28.93 6.40
N ASN A 398 8.12 28.53 5.93
CA ASN A 398 8.00 27.74 4.71
C ASN A 398 8.25 28.64 3.49
N CYS A 399 9.42 28.46 2.90
CA CYS A 399 9.83 29.19 1.69
C CYS A 399 9.59 28.42 0.39
N ALA A 400 8.82 27.33 0.42
CA ALA A 400 8.63 26.44 -0.73
C ALA A 400 8.10 27.15 -2.00
N GLU A 401 7.37 28.25 -1.83
CA GLU A 401 6.79 29.04 -2.93
C GLU A 401 7.68 30.23 -3.36
N THR A 402 8.80 30.46 -2.68
CA THR A 402 9.72 31.53 -3.05
C THR A 402 10.70 31.06 -4.13
N VAL A 403 11.14 31.99 -4.99
CA VAL A 403 12.09 31.69 -6.07
C VAL A 403 13.40 31.10 -5.52
N GLU A 404 13.82 31.55 -4.34
CA GLU A 404 15.05 31.12 -3.68
C GLU A 404 15.01 29.66 -3.20
N TYR A 405 13.80 29.12 -2.94
CA TYR A 405 13.59 27.79 -2.37
C TYR A 405 12.56 26.95 -3.15
N GLN A 406 12.48 27.13 -4.47
CA GLN A 406 11.53 26.38 -5.29
C GLN A 406 11.67 24.85 -5.18
N ALA A 407 12.87 24.35 -4.85
CA ALA A 407 13.13 22.93 -4.62
C ALA A 407 12.74 22.46 -3.21
N TYR A 408 12.39 23.39 -2.30
CA TYR A 408 12.00 23.05 -0.94
C TYR A 408 10.56 22.55 -0.91
N LYS A 409 10.36 21.33 -0.41
CA LYS A 409 9.04 20.70 -0.27
C LYS A 409 8.94 20.02 1.09
N PRO A 410 7.72 19.88 1.65
CA PRO A 410 7.48 19.02 2.79
C PRO A 410 8.01 17.59 2.57
N LEU A 411 8.36 16.91 3.63
CA LEU A 411 8.93 15.55 3.64
C LEU A 411 10.31 15.42 2.96
N GLN A 412 11.00 16.54 2.70
CA GLN A 412 12.41 16.53 2.35
C GLN A 412 13.26 16.52 3.62
N ASP A 413 14.43 15.90 3.54
CA ASP A 413 15.40 15.98 4.61
C ASP A 413 15.95 17.40 4.71
N ILE A 414 15.94 17.93 5.92
CA ILE A 414 16.35 19.29 6.21
C ILE A 414 17.45 19.24 7.29
N PHE A 415 18.58 19.84 6.98
CA PHE A 415 19.66 19.96 7.94
C PHE A 415 19.49 21.19 8.83
N LEU A 416 19.59 20.96 10.15
CA LEU A 416 19.68 22.03 11.13
C LEU A 416 21.14 22.50 11.23
N GLY A 417 21.39 23.74 10.86
CA GLY A 417 22.72 24.38 10.87
C GLY A 417 22.96 25.25 12.09
#